data_643dde9aa88aa6405faebff48b5d3964
#
_entry.id   643dde9aa88aa6405faebff48b5d3964
#
_cell.length_a   1.000
_cell.length_b   1.000
_cell.length_c   1.000
_cell.angle_alpha   90.00
_cell.angle_beta   90.00
_cell.angle_gamma   90.00
#
_symmetry.space_group_name_H-M   'P 1'
#
loop_
_entity.id
_entity.type
_entity.pdbx_description
1 polymer ?
#
loop_
_entity_poly.entity_id
_entity_poly.type
_entity_poly.pdbx_seq_one_letter_code
_entity_poly.pdbx_strand_id
1 'polypeptide(L)'
;MIVGIPKEIKNNENRVGMTPAGVNELVKHGHTVYVQKGAGENSGFPDSSYERVGAKILATIEDVYAISEMIVKVKEPIAPEYPLIRKGQLLFTYFHFASDRRLTEAMMSSGATCLAYETVELKDHSLPLLIPMSEVAGRMATQEGARFLERPQGGKGKLMGGVPGVKPAKVLVIGAGVVGYSAARIAAGMGADVTITDLSLIHISEPTRR
;
A
#
# COMPACT_ATOMS: atom_id res chain seq x y z
N MET A 1 3.27 17.98 17.64
CA MET A 1 4.22 17.49 16.61
C MET A 1 3.87 18.14 15.28
N ILE A 2 4.88 18.46 14.48
CA ILE A 2 4.71 18.95 13.11
C ILE A 2 4.82 17.76 12.14
N VAL A 3 3.76 17.48 11.39
CA VAL A 3 3.68 16.37 10.46
C VAL A 3 3.69 16.90 9.03
N GLY A 4 4.58 16.37 8.19
CA GLY A 4 4.70 16.69 6.78
C GLY A 4 4.24 15.56 5.87
N ILE A 5 3.48 15.91 4.84
CA ILE A 5 2.99 14.98 3.83
C ILE A 5 3.50 15.46 2.47
N PRO A 6 4.65 14.98 2.01
CA PRO A 6 5.17 15.34 0.70
C PRO A 6 4.38 14.66 -0.41
N LYS A 7 4.48 15.19 -1.61
CA LYS A 7 4.04 14.54 -2.83
C LYS A 7 4.96 13.37 -3.15
N GLU A 8 4.38 12.23 -3.53
CA GLU A 8 5.17 11.10 -4.00
C GLU A 8 5.84 11.42 -5.34
N ILE A 9 7.12 11.11 -5.43
CA ILE A 9 7.94 11.35 -6.62
C ILE A 9 8.43 10.05 -7.28
N LYS A 10 8.12 8.90 -6.69
CA LYS A 10 8.41 7.60 -7.29
C LYS A 10 7.56 7.39 -8.54
N ASN A 11 8.16 6.85 -9.59
CA ASN A 11 7.46 6.61 -10.86
C ASN A 11 6.20 5.74 -10.66
N ASN A 12 5.08 6.15 -11.26
CA ASN A 12 3.77 5.52 -11.16
C ASN A 12 3.15 5.49 -9.74
N GLU A 13 3.69 6.24 -8.77
CA GLU A 13 3.04 6.40 -7.47
C GLU A 13 2.15 7.65 -7.48
N ASN A 14 0.86 7.44 -7.42
CA ASN A 14 -0.16 8.48 -7.47
C ASN A 14 -0.91 8.64 -6.14
N ARG A 15 -0.60 7.79 -5.15
CA ARG A 15 -1.21 7.86 -3.83
C ARG A 15 -0.58 8.97 -3.00
N VAL A 16 -1.25 9.34 -1.92
CA VAL A 16 -0.77 10.30 -0.93
C VAL A 16 -0.68 9.63 0.44
N GLY A 17 0.31 10.02 1.24
CA GLY A 17 0.60 9.40 2.54
C GLY A 17 -0.55 9.49 3.54
N MET A 18 -1.44 10.49 3.41
CA MET A 18 -2.58 10.66 4.29
C MET A 18 -3.74 11.34 3.58
N THR A 19 -4.96 10.86 3.83
CA THR A 19 -6.19 11.47 3.32
C THR A 19 -6.58 12.71 4.16
N PRO A 20 -7.44 13.62 3.65
CA PRO A 20 -7.97 14.73 4.44
C PRO A 20 -8.64 14.28 5.74
N ALA A 21 -9.29 13.12 5.77
CA ALA A 21 -9.88 12.57 6.99
C ALA A 21 -8.81 12.25 8.06
N GLY A 22 -7.71 11.63 7.66
CA GLY A 22 -6.58 11.36 8.56
C GLY A 22 -5.93 12.65 9.07
N VAL A 23 -5.76 13.64 8.19
CA VAL A 23 -5.27 14.98 8.57
C VAL A 23 -6.17 15.64 9.60
N ASN A 24 -7.50 15.57 9.40
CA ASN A 24 -8.48 16.11 10.37
C ASN A 24 -8.29 15.51 11.78
N GLU A 25 -8.04 14.19 11.86
CA GLU A 25 -7.79 13.54 13.15
C GLU A 25 -6.49 14.03 13.81
N LEU A 26 -5.41 14.19 13.03
CA LEU A 26 -4.16 14.74 13.55
C LEU A 26 -4.35 16.18 14.08
N VAL A 27 -5.05 17.03 13.33
CA VAL A 27 -5.31 18.42 13.71
C VAL A 27 -6.16 18.48 14.97
N LYS A 28 -7.21 17.66 15.10
CA LYS A 28 -8.03 17.56 16.32
C LYS A 28 -7.23 17.15 17.56
N HIS A 29 -6.18 16.36 17.36
CA HIS A 29 -5.27 15.95 18.45
C HIS A 29 -4.13 16.95 18.69
N GLY A 30 -4.22 18.16 18.15
CA GLY A 30 -3.27 19.24 18.40
C GLY A 30 -1.96 19.16 17.59
N HIS A 31 -1.91 18.37 16.55
CA HIS A 31 -0.79 18.34 15.62
C HIS A 31 -0.93 19.41 14.54
N THR A 32 0.20 19.96 14.10
CA THR A 32 0.25 20.85 12.92
C THR A 32 0.60 20.01 11.71
N VAL A 33 -0.21 20.09 10.66
CA VAL A 33 -0.01 19.28 9.45
C VAL A 33 0.30 20.19 8.26
N TYR A 34 1.39 19.88 7.56
CA TYR A 34 1.78 20.49 6.30
C TYR A 34 1.67 19.47 5.16
N VAL A 35 1.07 19.88 4.07
CA VAL A 35 0.91 19.05 2.86
C VAL A 35 1.59 19.76 1.71
N GLN A 36 2.37 19.05 0.92
CA GLN A 36 2.95 19.63 -0.31
C GLN A 36 1.84 19.88 -1.31
N LYS A 37 1.91 21.03 -1.99
CA LYS A 37 0.98 21.41 -3.06
C LYS A 37 0.80 20.28 -4.07
N GLY A 38 -0.45 19.95 -4.35
CA GLY A 38 -0.82 18.91 -5.31
C GLY A 38 -0.47 17.48 -4.88
N ALA A 39 -0.14 17.21 -3.61
CA ALA A 39 0.21 15.87 -3.14
C ALA A 39 -0.94 14.87 -3.25
N GLY A 40 -2.18 15.31 -3.04
CA GLY A 40 -3.37 14.46 -3.09
C GLY A 40 -4.12 14.45 -4.41
N GLU A 41 -3.76 15.29 -5.39
CA GLU A 41 -4.54 15.50 -6.61
C GLU A 41 -4.79 14.21 -7.39
N ASN A 42 -3.75 13.39 -7.59
CA ASN A 42 -3.88 12.12 -8.31
C ASN A 42 -4.70 11.06 -7.56
N SER A 43 -4.95 11.27 -6.28
CA SER A 43 -5.83 10.45 -5.44
C SER A 43 -7.23 11.06 -5.27
N GLY A 44 -7.57 12.13 -5.99
CA GLY A 44 -8.86 12.81 -5.93
C GLY A 44 -9.02 13.77 -4.74
N PHE A 45 -7.93 14.15 -4.07
CA PHE A 45 -7.91 15.07 -2.94
C PHE A 45 -7.20 16.38 -3.32
N PRO A 46 -7.92 17.43 -3.77
CA PRO A 46 -7.33 18.73 -4.06
C PRO A 46 -6.84 19.41 -2.78
N ASP A 47 -5.88 20.34 -2.91
CA ASP A 47 -5.30 21.09 -1.80
C ASP A 47 -6.35 21.70 -0.87
N SER A 48 -7.42 22.25 -1.45
CA SER A 48 -8.55 22.83 -0.70
C SER A 48 -9.24 21.86 0.26
N SER A 49 -9.16 20.55 0.01
CA SER A 49 -9.69 19.53 0.91
C SER A 49 -8.86 19.37 2.16
N TYR A 50 -7.57 19.57 2.06
CA TYR A 50 -6.64 19.57 3.19
C TYR A 50 -6.72 20.88 3.99
N GLU A 51 -6.82 22.03 3.32
CA GLU A 51 -6.99 23.33 3.97
C GLU A 51 -8.27 23.40 4.81
N ARG A 52 -9.38 22.85 4.30
CA ARG A 52 -10.66 22.79 5.03
C ARG A 52 -10.59 22.05 6.35
N VAL A 53 -9.67 21.11 6.50
CA VAL A 53 -9.49 20.34 7.74
C VAL A 53 -8.32 20.85 8.57
N GLY A 54 -7.76 22.02 8.24
CA GLY A 54 -6.76 22.72 9.03
C GLY A 54 -5.30 22.42 8.67
N ALA A 55 -5.03 21.72 7.58
CA ALA A 55 -3.67 21.61 7.07
C ALA A 55 -3.22 22.91 6.40
N LYS A 56 -1.89 23.08 6.32
CA LYS A 56 -1.25 24.17 5.59
C LYS A 56 -0.54 23.62 4.36
N ILE A 57 -0.68 24.31 3.21
CA ILE A 57 -0.07 23.88 1.97
C ILE A 57 1.30 24.54 1.83
N LEU A 58 2.32 23.76 1.50
CA LEU A 58 3.68 24.22 1.17
C LEU A 58 3.99 23.95 -0.30
N ALA A 59 4.78 24.83 -0.91
CA ALA A 59 5.02 24.78 -2.34
C ALA A 59 5.94 23.62 -2.76
N THR A 60 6.97 23.35 -1.98
CA THR A 60 8.06 22.45 -2.34
C THR A 60 8.22 21.28 -1.35
N ILE A 61 8.86 20.21 -1.80
CA ILE A 61 9.19 19.06 -0.96
C ILE A 61 10.23 19.46 0.10
N GLU A 62 11.16 20.32 -0.26
CA GLU A 62 12.21 20.86 0.61
C GLU A 62 11.59 21.57 1.82
N ASP A 63 10.59 22.44 1.58
CA ASP A 63 9.88 23.14 2.66
C ASP A 63 9.18 22.16 3.61
N VAL A 64 8.55 21.12 3.06
CA VAL A 64 7.87 20.09 3.86
C VAL A 64 8.88 19.36 4.74
N TYR A 65 9.99 18.90 4.19
CA TYR A 65 11.00 18.19 4.96
C TYR A 65 11.67 19.11 5.99
N ALA A 66 11.95 20.36 5.64
CA ALA A 66 12.66 21.31 6.51
C ALA A 66 11.88 21.63 7.81
N ILE A 67 10.55 21.76 7.73
CA ILE A 67 9.74 22.15 8.90
C ILE A 67 9.24 20.97 9.73
N SER A 68 9.13 19.79 9.14
CA SER A 68 8.43 18.66 9.76
C SER A 68 9.31 17.88 10.73
N GLU A 69 8.74 17.49 11.85
CA GLU A 69 9.32 16.54 12.82
C GLU A 69 9.08 15.10 12.37
N MET A 70 7.95 14.87 11.70
CA MET A 70 7.56 13.58 11.15
C MET A 70 7.16 13.73 9.67
N ILE A 71 7.67 12.87 8.83
CA ILE A 71 7.27 12.73 7.42
C ILE A 71 6.43 11.48 7.25
N VAL A 72 5.26 11.64 6.64
CA VAL A 72 4.33 10.53 6.32
C VAL A 72 4.25 10.38 4.81
N LYS A 73 4.62 9.21 4.31
CA LYS A 73 4.66 8.86 2.88
C LYS A 73 3.95 7.53 2.63
N VAL A 74 3.74 7.22 1.37
CA VAL A 74 3.31 5.88 0.94
C VAL A 74 4.52 4.99 0.68
N LYS A 75 5.47 5.49 -0.13
CA LYS A 75 6.66 4.75 -0.55
C LYS A 75 7.92 5.22 0.15
N GLU A 76 8.90 4.34 0.16
CA GLU A 76 10.25 4.64 0.64
C GLU A 76 10.80 5.91 -0.02
N PRO A 77 11.60 6.70 0.71
CA PRO A 77 12.36 7.80 0.11
C PRO A 77 13.26 7.28 -1.01
N ILE A 78 13.40 8.07 -2.06
CA ILE A 78 14.32 7.79 -3.16
C ILE A 78 15.47 8.81 -3.18
N ALA A 79 16.49 8.58 -4.01
CA ALA A 79 17.75 9.33 -3.98
C ALA A 79 17.63 10.86 -3.90
N PRO A 80 16.70 11.54 -4.61
CA PRO A 80 16.52 12.98 -4.46
C PRO A 80 16.03 13.43 -3.06
N GLU A 81 15.41 12.55 -2.30
CA GLU A 81 14.87 12.86 -0.97
C GLU A 81 15.90 12.64 0.15
N TYR A 82 16.94 11.83 -0.07
CA TYR A 82 17.91 11.50 0.97
C TYR A 82 18.58 12.73 1.60
N PRO A 83 19.01 13.77 0.82
CA PRO A 83 19.61 14.97 1.39
C PRO A 83 18.65 15.82 2.23
N LEU A 84 17.33 15.63 2.09
CA LEU A 84 16.32 16.38 2.82
C LEU A 84 16.05 15.82 4.21
N ILE A 85 16.42 14.55 4.42
CA ILE A 85 16.15 13.82 5.66
C ILE A 85 17.15 14.26 6.73
N ARG A 86 16.64 14.59 7.93
CA ARG A 86 17.44 15.14 9.00
C ARG A 86 17.57 14.16 10.18
N LYS A 87 18.71 14.26 10.88
CA LYS A 87 18.92 13.52 12.14
C LYS A 87 17.78 13.80 13.14
N GLY A 88 17.22 12.74 13.70
CA GLY A 88 16.14 12.81 14.68
C GLY A 88 14.74 13.00 14.06
N GLN A 89 14.65 13.20 12.74
CA GLN A 89 13.35 13.23 12.04
C GLN A 89 12.75 11.84 12.01
N LEU A 90 11.43 11.73 12.16
CA LEU A 90 10.70 10.48 12.06
C LEU A 90 10.17 10.32 10.63
N LEU A 91 10.40 9.16 10.04
CA LEU A 91 9.85 8.78 8.74
C LEU A 91 8.88 7.61 8.92
N PHE A 92 7.66 7.75 8.45
CA PHE A 92 6.61 6.75 8.56
C PHE A 92 6.06 6.40 7.17
N THR A 93 6.45 5.24 6.65
CA THR A 93 6.17 4.81 5.27
C THR A 93 6.41 3.30 5.11
N TYR A 94 6.09 2.74 3.93
CA TYR A 94 6.60 1.43 3.52
C TYR A 94 8.06 1.57 3.08
N PHE A 95 8.99 0.93 3.76
CA PHE A 95 10.42 1.03 3.47
C PHE A 95 10.95 -0.07 2.56
N HIS A 96 10.51 -1.30 2.74
CA HIS A 96 11.03 -2.45 2.00
C HIS A 96 12.56 -2.57 2.06
N PHE A 97 13.18 -2.32 3.22
CA PHE A 97 14.64 -2.27 3.40
C PHE A 97 15.39 -3.47 2.84
N ALA A 98 14.80 -4.67 2.94
CA ALA A 98 15.44 -5.88 2.43
C ALA A 98 15.67 -5.88 0.90
N SER A 99 14.95 -5.03 0.17
CA SER A 99 15.02 -4.98 -1.30
C SER A 99 16.03 -3.96 -1.84
N ASP A 100 16.47 -2.99 -1.00
CA ASP A 100 17.36 -1.91 -1.44
C ASP A 100 18.41 -1.56 -0.38
N ARG A 101 19.65 -2.02 -0.64
CA ARG A 101 20.80 -1.74 0.21
C ARG A 101 21.14 -0.25 0.27
N ARG A 102 21.01 0.49 -0.84
CA ARG A 102 21.35 1.92 -0.91
C ARG A 102 20.41 2.75 -0.05
N LEU A 103 19.10 2.43 -0.09
CA LEU A 103 18.11 3.02 0.81
C LEU A 103 18.49 2.77 2.27
N THR A 104 18.80 1.53 2.61
CA THR A 104 19.16 1.15 3.99
C THR A 104 20.37 1.93 4.49
N GLU A 105 21.44 2.00 3.69
CA GLU A 105 22.66 2.75 4.03
C GLU A 105 22.38 4.26 4.14
N ALA A 106 21.55 4.83 3.26
CA ALA A 106 21.15 6.23 3.32
C ALA A 106 20.36 6.55 4.60
N MET A 107 19.40 5.71 4.97
CA MET A 107 18.60 5.91 6.19
C MET A 107 19.46 5.76 7.46
N MET A 108 20.38 4.81 7.49
CA MET A 108 21.35 4.67 8.60
C MET A 108 22.23 5.93 8.74
N SER A 109 22.71 6.45 7.62
CA SER A 109 23.59 7.63 7.61
C SER A 109 22.85 8.93 7.97
N SER A 110 21.55 9.02 7.69
CA SER A 110 20.75 10.21 8.00
C SER A 110 20.54 10.43 9.50
N GLY A 111 20.59 9.37 10.30
CA GLY A 111 20.26 9.42 11.73
C GLY A 111 18.77 9.69 12.01
N ALA A 112 17.91 9.48 11.04
CA ALA A 112 16.46 9.55 11.21
C ALA A 112 15.93 8.30 11.91
N THR A 113 14.73 8.40 12.48
CA THR A 113 13.99 7.25 13.00
C THR A 113 13.02 6.75 11.94
N CYS A 114 13.21 5.51 11.48
CA CYS A 114 12.39 4.90 10.44
C CYS A 114 11.35 3.96 11.06
N LEU A 115 10.08 4.23 10.87
CA LEU A 115 8.96 3.35 11.21
C LEU A 115 8.37 2.80 9.91
N ALA A 116 8.53 1.49 9.70
CA ALA A 116 8.00 0.83 8.52
C ALA A 116 6.55 0.38 8.74
N TYR A 117 5.63 0.76 7.85
CA TYR A 117 4.24 0.30 7.93
C TYR A 117 4.12 -1.23 7.95
N GLU A 118 4.95 -1.91 7.16
CA GLU A 118 4.94 -3.36 7.02
C GLU A 118 5.40 -4.13 8.26
N THR A 119 5.98 -3.44 9.25
CA THR A 119 6.47 -4.05 10.48
C THR A 119 5.74 -3.58 11.73
N VAL A 120 4.71 -2.74 11.59
CA VAL A 120 3.84 -2.38 12.72
C VAL A 120 2.98 -3.58 13.08
N GLU A 121 3.24 -4.14 14.25
CA GLU A 121 2.63 -5.37 14.72
C GLU A 121 1.81 -5.12 15.99
N LEU A 122 0.62 -5.72 16.07
CA LEU A 122 -0.21 -5.72 17.28
C LEU A 122 0.17 -6.90 18.18
N LYS A 123 -0.41 -6.92 19.40
CA LYS A 123 -0.14 -7.98 20.39
C LYS A 123 -0.53 -9.40 19.93
N ASP A 124 -1.45 -9.50 18.99
CA ASP A 124 -1.92 -10.74 18.36
C ASP A 124 -1.09 -11.11 17.13
N HIS A 125 0.05 -10.46 16.90
CA HIS A 125 0.93 -10.62 15.75
C HIS A 125 0.32 -10.23 14.39
N SER A 126 -0.84 -9.57 14.38
CA SER A 126 -1.38 -9.00 13.15
C SER A 126 -0.63 -7.75 12.70
N LEU A 127 -0.57 -7.51 11.38
CA LEU A 127 0.10 -6.38 10.75
C LEU A 127 -0.96 -5.43 10.15
N PRO A 128 -1.62 -4.59 10.97
CA PRO A 128 -2.82 -3.85 10.57
C PRO A 128 -2.58 -2.88 9.41
N LEU A 129 -1.36 -2.36 9.27
CA LEU A 129 -1.04 -1.43 8.19
C LEU A 129 -0.65 -2.14 6.89
N LEU A 130 -0.29 -3.44 6.96
CA LEU A 130 0.01 -4.26 5.78
C LEU A 130 -1.24 -4.95 5.21
N ILE A 131 -2.19 -5.33 6.06
CA ILE A 131 -3.41 -6.06 5.68
C ILE A 131 -4.15 -5.43 4.50
N PRO A 132 -4.45 -4.11 4.48
CA PRO A 132 -5.18 -3.50 3.37
C PRO A 132 -4.47 -3.64 2.01
N MET A 133 -3.15 -3.50 2.00
CA MET A 133 -2.36 -3.67 0.77
C MET A 133 -2.29 -5.12 0.33
N SER A 134 -2.24 -6.05 1.27
CA SER A 134 -2.32 -7.50 1.00
C SER A 134 -3.67 -7.90 0.40
N GLU A 135 -4.78 -7.33 0.87
CA GLU A 135 -6.10 -7.54 0.27
C GLU A 135 -6.17 -7.03 -1.17
N VAL A 136 -5.66 -5.81 -1.41
CA VAL A 136 -5.61 -5.25 -2.77
C VAL A 136 -4.78 -6.14 -3.69
N ALA A 137 -3.59 -6.56 -3.25
CA ALA A 137 -2.70 -7.43 -4.03
C ALA A 137 -3.37 -8.76 -4.39
N GLY A 138 -4.05 -9.39 -3.43
CA GLY A 138 -4.77 -10.66 -3.66
C GLY A 138 -5.91 -10.50 -4.68
N ARG A 139 -6.70 -9.44 -4.57
CA ARG A 139 -7.79 -9.16 -5.52
C ARG A 139 -7.25 -8.87 -6.93
N MET A 140 -6.19 -8.07 -7.03
CA MET A 140 -5.54 -7.76 -8.31
C MET A 140 -4.89 -8.98 -8.93
N ALA A 141 -4.29 -9.88 -8.16
CA ALA A 141 -3.67 -11.10 -8.69
C ALA A 141 -4.64 -11.93 -9.53
N THR A 142 -5.88 -12.09 -9.07
CA THR A 142 -6.91 -12.81 -9.85
C THR A 142 -7.35 -12.01 -11.07
N GLN A 143 -7.52 -10.69 -10.94
CA GLN A 143 -7.91 -9.82 -12.07
C GLN A 143 -6.87 -9.87 -13.19
N GLU A 144 -5.59 -9.71 -12.85
CA GLU A 144 -4.50 -9.81 -13.82
C GLU A 144 -4.35 -11.23 -14.35
N GLY A 145 -4.52 -12.26 -13.52
CA GLY A 145 -4.55 -13.66 -13.96
C GLY A 145 -5.64 -13.91 -15.01
N ALA A 146 -6.84 -13.36 -14.84
CA ALA A 146 -7.92 -13.44 -15.83
C ALA A 146 -7.52 -12.76 -17.13
N ARG A 147 -6.92 -11.57 -17.05
CA ARG A 147 -6.41 -10.82 -18.22
C ARG A 147 -5.34 -11.60 -18.98
N PHE A 148 -4.37 -12.18 -18.28
CA PHE A 148 -3.30 -12.96 -18.90
C PHE A 148 -3.75 -14.32 -19.46
N LEU A 149 -4.96 -14.78 -19.18
CA LEU A 149 -5.57 -15.91 -19.87
C LEU A 149 -6.06 -15.58 -21.29
N GLU A 150 -6.23 -14.30 -21.60
CA GLU A 150 -6.71 -13.83 -22.89
C GLU A 150 -5.66 -14.01 -24.01
N ARG A 151 -6.12 -14.31 -25.25
CA ARG A 151 -5.24 -14.48 -26.41
C ARG A 151 -4.38 -13.25 -26.73
N PRO A 152 -4.90 -12.01 -26.70
CA PRO A 152 -4.08 -10.83 -26.97
C PRO A 152 -2.91 -10.64 -25.99
N GLN A 153 -3.00 -11.24 -24.80
CA GLN A 153 -1.95 -11.22 -23.77
C GLN A 153 -1.00 -12.44 -23.86
N GLY A 154 -1.11 -13.26 -24.91
CA GLY A 154 -0.34 -14.49 -25.06
C GLY A 154 -0.92 -15.69 -24.28
N GLY A 155 -2.08 -15.54 -23.68
CA GLY A 155 -2.75 -16.58 -22.92
C GLY A 155 -3.41 -17.66 -23.76
N LYS A 156 -3.98 -18.66 -23.09
CA LYS A 156 -4.62 -19.84 -23.74
C LYS A 156 -5.97 -19.51 -24.39
N GLY A 157 -6.52 -18.30 -24.24
CA GLY A 157 -7.85 -17.95 -24.70
C GLY A 157 -8.94 -18.62 -23.87
N LYS A 158 -8.74 -18.75 -22.56
CA LYS A 158 -9.66 -19.41 -21.64
C LYS A 158 -10.33 -18.40 -20.72
N LEU A 159 -11.65 -18.44 -20.66
CA LEU A 159 -12.42 -17.63 -19.71
C LEU A 159 -12.29 -18.23 -18.30
N MET A 160 -12.09 -17.40 -17.29
CA MET A 160 -11.85 -17.84 -15.91
C MET A 160 -13.03 -18.66 -15.37
N GLY A 161 -14.26 -18.19 -15.54
CA GLY A 161 -15.48 -18.87 -15.08
C GLY A 161 -16.04 -19.94 -16.01
N GLY A 162 -15.46 -20.11 -17.20
CA GLY A 162 -16.05 -20.96 -18.23
C GLY A 162 -17.37 -20.45 -18.80
N VAL A 163 -18.04 -21.24 -19.60
CA VAL A 163 -19.39 -21.02 -20.14
C VAL A 163 -20.06 -22.37 -20.34
N PRO A 164 -21.38 -22.48 -20.58
CA PRO A 164 -22.01 -23.75 -20.91
C PRO A 164 -21.26 -24.52 -21.99
N GLY A 165 -20.87 -25.75 -21.69
CA GLY A 165 -20.05 -26.59 -22.56
C GLY A 165 -18.53 -26.39 -22.44
N VAL A 166 -18.03 -25.36 -21.78
CA VAL A 166 -16.61 -25.12 -21.54
C VAL A 166 -16.30 -25.03 -20.05
N LYS A 167 -15.48 -25.93 -19.54
CA LYS A 167 -15.11 -25.97 -18.12
C LYS A 167 -14.38 -24.69 -17.70
N PRO A 168 -14.56 -24.20 -16.44
CA PRO A 168 -13.83 -23.06 -15.91
C PRO A 168 -12.32 -23.29 -15.86
N ALA A 169 -11.59 -22.24 -15.63
CA ALA A 169 -10.15 -22.30 -15.37
C ALA A 169 -9.89 -22.96 -14.00
N LYS A 170 -8.82 -23.72 -13.90
CA LYS A 170 -8.28 -24.20 -12.63
C LYS A 170 -7.31 -23.17 -12.08
N VAL A 171 -7.54 -22.72 -10.85
CA VAL A 171 -6.70 -21.76 -10.14
C VAL A 171 -6.11 -22.43 -8.91
N LEU A 172 -4.80 -22.49 -8.84
CA LEU A 172 -4.08 -22.94 -7.65
C LEU A 172 -3.56 -21.72 -6.89
N VAL A 173 -3.93 -21.60 -5.63
CA VAL A 173 -3.42 -20.59 -4.71
C VAL A 173 -2.50 -21.25 -3.70
N ILE A 174 -1.25 -20.80 -3.65
CA ILE A 174 -0.23 -21.31 -2.73
C ILE A 174 -0.06 -20.29 -1.61
N GLY A 175 -0.50 -20.66 -0.40
CA GLY A 175 -0.58 -19.79 0.78
C GLY A 175 -2.00 -19.25 1.01
N ALA A 176 -2.57 -19.49 2.19
CA ALA A 176 -3.91 -19.05 2.59
C ALA A 176 -3.91 -17.80 3.50
N GLY A 177 -2.80 -17.05 3.55
CA GLY A 177 -2.73 -15.75 4.21
C GLY A 177 -3.64 -14.72 3.55
N VAL A 178 -3.58 -13.45 3.98
CA VAL A 178 -4.48 -12.38 3.51
C VAL A 178 -4.50 -12.24 1.99
N VAL A 179 -3.34 -12.30 1.34
CA VAL A 179 -3.21 -12.23 -0.12
C VAL A 179 -3.90 -13.41 -0.79
N GLY A 180 -3.51 -14.64 -0.40
CA GLY A 180 -4.04 -15.85 -1.03
C GLY A 180 -5.53 -16.05 -0.80
N TYR A 181 -6.01 -15.79 0.41
CA TYR A 181 -7.43 -15.84 0.71
C TYR A 181 -8.23 -14.84 -0.14
N SER A 182 -7.74 -13.60 -0.27
CA SER A 182 -8.38 -12.58 -1.11
C SER A 182 -8.38 -12.98 -2.59
N ALA A 183 -7.28 -13.54 -3.09
CA ALA A 183 -7.19 -14.04 -4.46
C ALA A 183 -8.17 -15.20 -4.71
N ALA A 184 -8.21 -16.19 -3.80
CA ALA A 184 -9.11 -17.32 -3.90
C ALA A 184 -10.59 -16.91 -3.91
N ARG A 185 -10.98 -15.94 -3.07
CA ARG A 185 -12.35 -15.41 -3.03
C ARG A 185 -12.76 -14.78 -4.36
N ILE A 186 -11.86 -13.97 -4.97
CA ILE A 186 -12.18 -13.35 -6.26
C ILE A 186 -12.22 -14.41 -7.37
N ALA A 187 -11.29 -15.36 -7.41
CA ALA A 187 -11.29 -16.43 -8.40
C ALA A 187 -12.56 -17.28 -8.32
N ALA A 188 -12.97 -17.66 -7.11
CA ALA A 188 -14.23 -18.38 -6.88
C ALA A 188 -15.46 -17.56 -7.28
N GLY A 189 -15.47 -16.25 -6.97
CA GLY A 189 -16.53 -15.31 -7.39
C GLY A 189 -16.63 -15.14 -8.91
N MET A 190 -15.52 -15.31 -9.62
CA MET A 190 -15.49 -15.35 -11.09
C MET A 190 -15.89 -16.72 -11.67
N GLY A 191 -16.19 -17.71 -10.83
CA GLY A 191 -16.63 -19.05 -11.24
C GLY A 191 -15.49 -20.01 -11.60
N ALA A 192 -14.24 -19.73 -11.18
CA ALA A 192 -13.11 -20.64 -11.38
C ALA A 192 -13.22 -21.87 -10.46
N ASP A 193 -12.55 -22.96 -10.88
CA ASP A 193 -12.27 -24.13 -10.04
C ASP A 193 -11.01 -23.85 -9.21
N VAL A 194 -11.20 -23.51 -7.91
CA VAL A 194 -10.13 -22.99 -7.06
C VAL A 194 -9.65 -24.04 -6.06
N THR A 195 -8.34 -24.25 -6.04
CA THR A 195 -7.65 -25.03 -5.00
C THR A 195 -6.71 -24.08 -4.24
N ILE A 196 -6.79 -24.09 -2.90
CA ILE A 196 -5.88 -23.36 -2.02
C ILE A 196 -5.08 -24.33 -1.18
N THR A 197 -3.79 -24.07 -1.01
CA THR A 197 -2.89 -24.85 -0.15
C THR A 197 -2.18 -23.94 0.84
N ASP A 198 -1.96 -24.42 2.05
CA ASP A 198 -1.22 -23.71 3.10
C ASP A 198 -0.43 -24.69 3.95
N LEU A 199 0.65 -24.22 4.57
CA LEU A 199 1.43 -24.99 5.54
C LEU A 199 0.76 -25.03 6.94
N SER A 200 -0.09 -24.06 7.23
CA SER A 200 -0.80 -23.94 8.50
C SER A 200 -2.25 -24.40 8.38
N LEU A 201 -2.62 -25.40 9.18
CA LEU A 201 -3.99 -25.92 9.22
C LEU A 201 -5.01 -24.92 9.76
N ILE A 202 -4.59 -23.91 10.53
CA ILE A 202 -5.49 -22.88 11.07
C ILE A 202 -6.03 -21.92 9.98
N HIS A 203 -5.40 -21.89 8.82
CA HIS A 203 -5.87 -21.09 7.68
C HIS A 203 -6.80 -21.86 6.74
N ILE A 204 -7.00 -23.17 6.96
CA ILE A 204 -7.89 -24.01 6.16
C ILE A 204 -9.27 -23.94 6.78
N SER A 205 -10.16 -23.13 6.20
CA SER A 205 -11.59 -23.21 6.51
C SER A 205 -12.24 -24.35 5.72
N GLU A 206 -13.03 -25.20 6.37
CA GLU A 206 -13.82 -26.20 5.65
C GLU A 206 -14.78 -25.50 4.67
N PRO A 207 -14.92 -26.03 3.44
CA PRO A 207 -15.88 -25.48 2.50
C PRO A 207 -17.29 -25.69 3.07
N THR A 208 -17.93 -24.61 3.50
CA THR A 208 -19.36 -24.63 3.79
C THR A 208 -20.10 -24.99 2.50
N ARG A 209 -20.53 -26.25 2.37
CA ARG A 209 -21.51 -26.64 1.36
C ARG A 209 -22.78 -25.82 1.61
N ARG A 210 -23.11 -24.95 0.70
CA ARG A 210 -24.46 -24.45 0.49
C ARG A 210 -25.05 -25.11 -0.74
#